data_791fe085a2d3cf0109e0e2b137ddf0d7
#
_entry.id   791fe085a2d3cf0109e0e2b137ddf0d7
#
_cell.length_a   1.000
_cell.length_b   1.000
_cell.length_c   1.000
_cell.angle_alpha   90.00
_cell.angle_beta   90.00
_cell.angle_gamma   90.00
#
_symmetry.space_group_name_H-M   'P 1'
#
loop_
_entity.id
_entity.type
_entity.pdbx_description
1 polymer ?
#
loop_
_entity_poly.entity_id
_entity_poly.type
_entity_poly.pdbx_seq_one_letter_code
_entity_poly.pdbx_strand_id
1 'polypeptide(L)'
;LLLNAVLATYLNVYYTDVLNLTTVWGGAFLAVFPIVSKIIDAITNIVMGYIIDRTHTKQGKARPWLLLSAPLVAVTGILLFTVPTGNQTVQVIWIMLSYNLFYSFAYTIYNMSHNLMVPLSTRNTEQRGVLSVFNQVSTIMMSGIIVALIFPMLIMPQLGVDRSKWITTMSILSCICLLYTSDA
;
A
#
# COMPACT_ATOMS: atom_id res chain seq x y z
N LEU A 1 -0.34 -4.82 -5.24
CA LEU A 1 -1.79 -4.57 -5.35
C LEU A 1 -2.57 -5.19 -4.18
N LEU A 2 -2.38 -6.46 -3.85
CA LEU A 2 -3.07 -7.15 -2.76
C LEU A 2 -2.90 -6.43 -1.41
N LEU A 3 -1.66 -6.14 -1.01
CA LEU A 3 -1.36 -5.45 0.25
C LEU A 3 -2.09 -4.11 0.35
N ASN A 4 -2.09 -3.32 -0.73
CA ASN A 4 -2.81 -2.05 -0.77
C ASN A 4 -4.33 -2.23 -0.62
N ALA A 5 -4.92 -3.24 -1.25
CA ALA A 5 -6.36 -3.50 -1.14
C ALA A 5 -6.76 -3.90 0.29
N VAL A 6 -5.96 -4.75 0.95
CA VAL A 6 -6.15 -5.11 2.35
C VAL A 6 -5.99 -3.88 3.26
N LEU A 7 -4.94 -3.10 3.06
CA LEU A 7 -4.70 -1.89 3.85
C LEU A 7 -5.80 -0.85 3.67
N ALA A 8 -6.23 -0.58 2.44
CA ALA A 8 -7.28 0.41 2.17
C ALA A 8 -8.60 0.05 2.87
N THR A 9 -8.90 -1.24 3.03
CA THR A 9 -10.15 -1.71 3.64
C THR A 9 -10.03 -1.81 5.16
N TYR A 10 -8.95 -2.41 5.67
CA TYR A 10 -8.87 -2.82 7.08
C TYR A 10 -7.97 -1.93 7.96
N LEU A 11 -7.21 -1.02 7.39
CA LEU A 11 -6.38 -0.09 8.16
C LEU A 11 -7.24 0.81 9.05
N ASN A 12 -8.38 1.28 8.54
CA ASN A 12 -9.32 2.08 9.32
C ASN A 12 -9.90 1.28 10.49
N VAL A 13 -10.25 0.02 10.27
CA VAL A 13 -10.74 -0.89 11.32
C VAL A 13 -9.67 -1.06 12.42
N TYR A 14 -8.41 -1.24 12.02
CA TYR A 14 -7.30 -1.32 12.98
C TYR A 14 -7.17 -0.03 13.81
N TYR A 15 -7.27 1.13 13.19
CA TYR A 15 -7.16 2.41 13.90
C TYR A 15 -8.37 2.72 14.80
N THR A 16 -9.59 2.34 14.39
CA THR A 16 -10.79 2.58 15.17
C THR A 16 -11.00 1.56 16.27
N ASP A 17 -10.90 0.27 15.96
CA ASP A 17 -11.31 -0.82 16.86
C ASP A 17 -10.17 -1.31 17.76
N VAL A 18 -8.95 -1.36 17.23
CA VAL A 18 -7.78 -1.86 17.98
C VAL A 18 -7.08 -0.74 18.76
N LEU A 19 -6.90 0.43 18.15
CA LEU A 19 -6.22 1.56 18.76
C LEU A 19 -7.15 2.58 19.43
N ASN A 20 -8.48 2.45 19.26
CA ASN A 20 -9.51 3.34 19.83
C ASN A 20 -9.26 4.83 19.56
N LEU A 21 -8.80 5.17 18.36
CA LEU A 21 -8.47 6.55 17.98
C LEU A 21 -9.69 7.41 17.61
N THR A 22 -10.90 6.86 17.72
CA THR A 22 -12.16 7.59 17.46
C THR A 22 -12.36 8.79 18.35
N THR A 23 -11.78 8.78 19.55
CA THR A 23 -11.89 9.87 20.54
C THR A 23 -10.82 10.95 20.36
N VAL A 24 -9.81 10.73 19.52
CA VAL A 24 -8.73 11.70 19.31
C VAL A 24 -9.28 12.91 18.57
N TRP A 25 -9.16 14.08 19.21
CA TRP A 25 -9.68 15.36 18.70
C TRP A 25 -11.17 15.31 18.29
N GLY A 26 -12.00 14.51 19.02
CA GLY A 26 -13.42 14.39 18.73
C GLY A 26 -13.74 13.81 17.33
N GLY A 27 -12.86 12.96 16.81
CA GLY A 27 -13.00 12.36 15.48
C GLY A 27 -12.53 13.24 14.31
N ALA A 28 -12.19 14.50 14.55
CA ALA A 28 -11.71 15.41 13.50
C ALA A 28 -10.42 14.90 12.83
N PHE A 29 -9.57 14.20 13.56
CA PHE A 29 -8.37 13.57 13.03
C PHE A 29 -8.69 12.60 11.88
N LEU A 30 -9.68 11.72 12.06
CA LEU A 30 -10.06 10.73 11.04
C LEU A 30 -10.68 11.37 9.80
N ALA A 31 -11.23 12.58 9.91
CA ALA A 31 -11.79 13.33 8.78
C ALA A 31 -10.73 14.15 8.03
N VAL A 32 -9.88 14.87 8.73
CA VAL A 32 -8.89 15.80 8.15
C VAL A 32 -7.67 15.07 7.62
N PHE A 33 -7.21 14.05 8.33
CA PHE A 33 -6.01 13.29 7.98
C PHE A 33 -6.02 12.71 6.55
N PRO A 34 -7.09 12.03 6.08
CA PRO A 34 -7.14 11.53 4.71
C PRO A 34 -7.04 12.64 3.64
N ILE A 35 -7.62 13.81 3.91
CA ILE A 35 -7.59 14.96 2.97
C ILE A 35 -6.16 15.47 2.81
N VAL A 36 -5.47 15.71 3.94
CA VAL A 36 -4.06 16.16 3.92
C VAL A 36 -3.17 15.13 3.24
N SER A 37 -3.37 13.84 3.54
CA SER A 37 -2.60 12.76 2.91
C SER A 37 -2.82 12.70 1.42
N LYS A 38 -4.03 12.95 0.90
CA LYS A 38 -4.30 13.00 -0.54
C LYS A 38 -3.60 14.17 -1.25
N ILE A 39 -3.43 15.29 -0.59
CA ILE A 39 -2.65 16.42 -1.15
C ILE A 39 -1.17 16.02 -1.25
N ILE A 40 -0.62 15.40 -0.23
CA ILE A 40 0.76 14.88 -0.24
C ILE A 40 0.92 13.83 -1.34
N ASP A 41 -0.03 12.89 -1.48
CA ASP A 41 -0.04 11.89 -2.54
C ASP A 41 0.02 12.53 -3.94
N ALA A 42 -0.78 13.57 -4.17
CA ALA A 42 -0.81 14.26 -5.46
C ALA A 42 0.56 14.87 -5.79
N ILE A 43 1.18 15.57 -4.84
CA ILE A 43 2.51 16.18 -5.02
C ILE A 43 3.56 15.10 -5.29
N THR A 44 3.55 14.03 -4.49
CA THR A 44 4.52 12.93 -4.62
C THR A 44 4.38 12.20 -5.94
N ASN A 45 3.15 11.99 -6.44
CA ASN A 45 2.89 11.41 -7.75
C ASN A 45 3.53 12.24 -8.88
N ILE A 46 3.40 13.57 -8.84
CA ILE A 46 4.01 14.45 -9.85
C ILE A 46 5.54 14.37 -9.79
N VAL A 47 6.11 14.46 -8.59
CA VAL A 47 7.57 14.41 -8.38
C VAL A 47 8.13 13.06 -8.83
N MET A 48 7.49 11.96 -8.43
CA MET A 48 7.96 10.61 -8.81
C MET A 48 7.79 10.34 -10.30
N GLY A 49 6.71 10.81 -10.93
CA GLY A 49 6.55 10.73 -12.38
C GLY A 49 7.72 11.41 -13.10
N TYR A 50 8.08 12.62 -12.69
CA TYR A 50 9.23 13.35 -13.25
C TYR A 50 10.56 12.62 -13.05
N ILE A 51 10.80 12.04 -11.86
CA ILE A 51 12.02 11.29 -11.56
C ILE A 51 12.11 10.02 -12.42
N ILE A 52 11.02 9.24 -12.51
CA ILE A 52 10.97 7.99 -13.29
C ILE A 52 11.18 8.29 -14.79
N ASP A 53 10.58 9.36 -15.32
CA ASP A 53 10.74 9.72 -16.73
C ASP A 53 12.18 10.11 -17.09
N ARG A 54 12.91 10.71 -16.16
CA ARG A 54 14.33 11.05 -16.33
C ARG A 54 15.30 9.90 -16.08
N THR A 55 14.83 8.80 -15.54
CA THR A 55 15.67 7.64 -15.24
C THR A 55 16.00 6.88 -16.51
N HIS A 56 17.29 6.79 -16.81
CA HIS A 56 17.84 6.02 -17.93
C HIS A 56 18.84 5.00 -17.38
N THR A 57 18.39 3.74 -17.24
CA THR A 57 19.27 2.65 -16.80
C THR A 57 19.37 1.56 -17.86
N LYS A 58 20.41 0.73 -17.77
CA LYS A 58 20.62 -0.42 -18.66
C LYS A 58 19.46 -1.44 -18.60
N GLN A 59 18.70 -1.45 -17.49
CA GLN A 59 17.56 -2.34 -17.26
C GLN A 59 16.20 -1.71 -17.66
N GLY A 60 16.22 -0.50 -18.23
CA GLY A 60 15.02 0.26 -18.57
C GLY A 60 14.60 1.27 -17.49
N LYS A 61 13.49 1.96 -17.72
CA LYS A 61 13.02 3.04 -16.82
C LYS A 61 12.30 2.52 -15.57
N ALA A 62 11.52 1.46 -15.70
CA ALA A 62 10.60 0.99 -14.66
C ALA A 62 11.20 -0.06 -13.72
N ARG A 63 12.03 -0.99 -14.22
CA ARG A 63 12.56 -2.11 -13.44
C ARG A 63 13.34 -1.72 -12.18
N PRO A 64 14.29 -0.77 -12.22
CA PRO A 64 15.07 -0.44 -11.02
C PRO A 64 14.21 0.15 -9.92
N TRP A 65 13.19 0.92 -10.28
CA TRP A 65 12.24 1.51 -9.33
C TRP A 65 11.29 0.46 -8.74
N LEU A 66 10.88 -0.53 -9.54
CA LEU A 66 10.08 -1.65 -9.07
C LEU A 66 10.84 -2.48 -8.03
N LEU A 67 12.11 -2.81 -8.31
CA LEU A 67 12.98 -3.55 -7.38
C LEU A 67 13.25 -2.77 -6.08
N LEU A 68 13.43 -1.46 -6.18
CA LEU A 68 13.61 -0.60 -5.02
C LEU A 68 12.33 -0.48 -4.18
N SER A 69 11.17 -0.42 -4.84
CA SER A 69 9.89 -0.28 -4.16
C SER A 69 9.46 -1.51 -3.37
N ALA A 70 9.89 -2.72 -3.77
CA ALA A 70 9.51 -3.95 -3.11
C ALA A 70 9.91 -3.99 -1.62
N PRO A 71 11.19 -3.83 -1.23
CA PRO A 71 11.59 -3.79 0.16
C PRO A 71 11.01 -2.56 0.89
N LEU A 72 10.85 -1.46 0.18
CA LEU A 72 10.30 -0.24 0.76
C LEU A 72 8.83 -0.42 1.17
N VAL A 73 8.01 -1.02 0.31
CA VAL A 73 6.60 -1.35 0.60
C VAL A 73 6.49 -2.33 1.76
N ALA A 74 7.37 -3.33 1.84
CA ALA A 74 7.37 -4.29 2.94
C ALA A 74 7.71 -3.63 4.29
N VAL A 75 8.79 -2.85 4.33
CA VAL A 75 9.22 -2.16 5.57
C VAL A 75 8.16 -1.14 6.02
N THR A 76 7.67 -0.31 5.12
CA THR A 76 6.65 0.69 5.46
C THR A 76 5.30 0.06 5.80
N GLY A 77 4.95 -1.07 5.20
CA GLY A 77 3.77 -1.86 5.56
C GLY A 77 3.85 -2.38 7.01
N ILE A 78 5.01 -2.84 7.45
CA ILE A 78 5.24 -3.26 8.84
C ILE A 78 5.15 -2.04 9.79
N LEU A 79 5.74 -0.91 9.42
CA LEU A 79 5.70 0.33 10.21
C LEU A 79 4.28 0.85 10.47
N LEU A 80 3.35 0.66 9.51
CA LEU A 80 1.95 1.05 9.66
C LEU A 80 1.26 0.40 10.86
N PHE A 81 1.60 -0.84 11.18
CA PHE A 81 0.99 -1.60 12.28
C PHE A 81 1.82 -1.54 13.57
N THR A 82 3.10 -1.17 13.50
CA THR A 82 3.99 -1.03 14.66
C THR A 82 3.84 0.36 15.29
N VAL A 83 2.64 0.69 15.77
CA VAL A 83 2.38 1.98 16.44
C VAL A 83 2.92 1.91 17.88
N PRO A 84 3.74 2.86 18.37
CA PRO A 84 4.24 2.83 19.74
C PRO A 84 3.12 2.94 20.78
N THR A 85 3.23 2.19 21.86
CA THR A 85 2.36 2.30 23.02
C THR A 85 2.86 3.44 23.90
N GLY A 86 2.15 4.56 23.92
CA GLY A 86 2.57 5.74 24.70
C GLY A 86 1.53 6.85 24.62
N ASN A 87 1.99 8.08 24.61
CA ASN A 87 1.14 9.25 24.52
C ASN A 87 0.35 9.27 23.19
N GLN A 88 -0.92 9.65 23.26
CA GLN A 88 -1.80 9.77 22.06
C GLN A 88 -1.18 10.64 20.96
N THR A 89 -0.49 11.73 21.35
CA THR A 89 0.20 12.60 20.40
C THR A 89 1.28 11.88 19.61
N VAL A 90 2.06 11.02 20.27
CA VAL A 90 3.11 10.22 19.62
C VAL A 90 2.49 9.20 18.67
N GLN A 91 1.40 8.57 19.05
CA GLN A 91 0.66 7.63 18.20
C GLN A 91 0.13 8.32 16.93
N VAL A 92 -0.48 9.49 17.06
CA VAL A 92 -1.01 10.26 15.93
C VAL A 92 0.11 10.67 14.98
N ILE A 93 1.22 11.19 15.48
CA ILE A 93 2.38 11.58 14.66
C ILE A 93 2.95 10.36 13.93
N TRP A 94 3.09 9.23 14.63
CA TRP A 94 3.59 7.99 14.04
C TRP A 94 2.67 7.48 12.90
N ILE A 95 1.37 7.50 13.12
CA ILE A 95 0.38 7.10 12.12
C ILE A 95 0.45 8.01 10.89
N MET A 96 0.50 9.32 11.10
CA MET A 96 0.62 10.28 9.98
C MET A 96 1.90 10.03 9.18
N LEU A 97 3.02 9.83 9.86
CA LEU A 97 4.31 9.61 9.22
C LEU A 97 4.34 8.28 8.44
N SER A 98 3.97 7.18 9.11
CA SER A 98 4.00 5.84 8.51
C SER A 98 3.00 5.68 7.37
N TYR A 99 1.81 6.28 7.49
CA TYR A 99 0.81 6.28 6.43
C TYR A 99 1.30 6.99 5.17
N ASN A 100 1.82 8.21 5.30
CA ASN A 100 2.34 8.95 4.17
C ASN A 100 3.59 8.28 3.59
N LEU A 101 4.47 7.72 4.42
CA LEU A 101 5.64 6.99 3.96
C LEU A 101 5.23 5.75 3.12
N PHE A 102 4.19 5.04 3.53
CA PHE A 102 3.67 3.92 2.77
C PHE A 102 2.95 4.36 1.49
N TYR A 103 1.89 5.17 1.61
CA TYR A 103 1.03 5.53 0.48
C TYR A 103 1.67 6.52 -0.48
N SER A 104 2.20 7.63 0.05
CA SER A 104 2.73 8.71 -0.80
C SER A 104 4.11 8.40 -1.35
N PHE A 105 4.90 7.56 -0.70
CA PHE A 105 6.24 7.26 -1.15
C PHE A 105 6.38 5.82 -1.69
N ALA A 106 6.32 4.81 -0.83
CA ALA A 106 6.59 3.43 -1.22
C ALA A 106 5.60 2.90 -2.26
N TYR A 107 4.30 3.07 -2.01
CA TYR A 107 3.25 2.60 -2.90
C TYR A 107 3.19 3.39 -4.21
N THR A 108 3.45 4.68 -4.18
CA THR A 108 3.51 5.52 -5.40
C THR A 108 4.61 5.06 -6.34
N ILE A 109 5.83 4.80 -5.82
CA ILE A 109 6.94 4.27 -6.62
C ILE A 109 6.56 2.94 -7.24
N TYR A 110 6.01 2.03 -6.43
CA TYR A 110 5.58 0.71 -6.89
C TYR A 110 4.50 0.81 -7.98
N ASN A 111 3.43 1.55 -7.72
CA ASN A 111 2.28 1.65 -8.61
C ASN A 111 2.63 2.28 -9.96
N MET A 112 3.41 3.36 -9.95
CA MET A 112 3.87 4.00 -11.18
C MET A 112 4.77 3.07 -12.00
N SER A 113 5.73 2.41 -11.34
CA SER A 113 6.65 1.49 -12.01
C SER A 113 5.91 0.28 -12.59
N HIS A 114 4.95 -0.28 -11.85
CA HIS A 114 4.12 -1.39 -12.30
C HIS A 114 3.25 -0.99 -13.51
N ASN A 115 2.60 0.16 -13.46
CA ASN A 115 1.75 0.62 -14.55
C ASN A 115 2.56 0.92 -15.84
N LEU A 116 3.81 1.37 -15.72
CA LEU A 116 4.70 1.58 -16.85
C LEU A 116 5.16 0.28 -17.52
N MET A 117 5.13 -0.86 -16.81
CA MET A 117 5.54 -2.14 -17.39
C MET A 117 4.64 -2.57 -18.55
N VAL A 118 3.33 -2.31 -18.47
CA VAL A 118 2.37 -2.69 -19.52
C VAL A 118 2.68 -2.02 -20.86
N PRO A 119 2.80 -0.67 -20.97
CA PRO A 119 3.13 -0.02 -22.23
C PRO A 119 4.55 -0.29 -22.72
N LEU A 120 5.47 -0.67 -21.82
CA LEU A 120 6.86 -1.00 -22.20
C LEU A 120 7.03 -2.46 -22.66
N SER A 121 6.06 -3.34 -22.38
CA SER A 121 6.13 -4.78 -22.70
C SER A 121 5.98 -5.07 -24.19
N THR A 122 5.19 -4.28 -24.92
CA THR A 122 4.93 -4.50 -26.34
C THR A 122 4.74 -3.19 -27.11
N ARG A 123 5.16 -3.21 -28.38
CA ARG A 123 4.95 -2.08 -29.29
C ARG A 123 3.58 -2.13 -30.02
N ASN A 124 2.90 -3.26 -29.97
CA ASN A 124 1.61 -3.43 -30.62
C ASN A 124 0.49 -2.90 -29.72
N THR A 125 -0.30 -1.95 -30.23
CA THR A 125 -1.39 -1.29 -29.50
C THR A 125 -2.51 -2.26 -29.09
N GLU A 126 -2.82 -3.22 -29.95
CA GLU A 126 -3.85 -4.23 -29.68
C GLU A 126 -3.44 -5.15 -28.53
N GLN A 127 -2.20 -5.63 -28.55
CA GLN A 127 -1.65 -6.46 -27.46
C GLN A 127 -1.56 -5.68 -26.14
N ARG A 128 -1.27 -4.38 -26.16
CA ARG A 128 -1.32 -3.52 -24.96
C ARG A 128 -2.72 -3.47 -24.37
N GLY A 129 -3.74 -3.34 -25.23
CA GLY A 129 -5.14 -3.35 -24.79
C GLY A 129 -5.51 -4.65 -24.09
N VAL A 130 -5.22 -5.79 -24.70
CA VAL A 130 -5.46 -7.11 -24.11
C VAL A 130 -4.72 -7.29 -22.77
N LEU A 131 -3.43 -6.94 -22.73
CA LEU A 131 -2.63 -7.05 -21.50
C LEU A 131 -3.16 -6.17 -20.39
N SER A 132 -3.61 -4.95 -20.72
CA SER A 132 -4.21 -4.02 -19.77
C SER A 132 -5.52 -4.56 -19.18
N VAL A 133 -6.38 -5.14 -20.01
CA VAL A 133 -7.63 -5.78 -19.58
C VAL A 133 -7.34 -6.98 -18.65
N PHE A 134 -6.40 -7.86 -19.02
CA PHE A 134 -5.99 -8.97 -18.16
C PHE A 134 -5.47 -8.51 -16.80
N ASN A 135 -4.64 -7.45 -16.77
CA ASN A 135 -4.14 -6.88 -15.54
C ASN A 135 -5.27 -6.33 -14.65
N GLN A 136 -6.24 -5.63 -15.24
CA GLN A 136 -7.40 -5.11 -14.51
C GLN A 136 -8.30 -6.21 -13.98
N VAL A 137 -8.63 -7.21 -14.80
CA VAL A 137 -9.46 -8.36 -14.38
C VAL A 137 -8.77 -9.12 -13.25
N SER A 138 -7.47 -9.40 -13.36
CA SER A 138 -6.71 -10.07 -12.30
C SER A 138 -6.70 -9.26 -11.01
N THR A 139 -6.56 -7.95 -11.08
CA THR A 139 -6.59 -7.06 -9.92
C THR A 139 -7.95 -7.08 -9.23
N ILE A 140 -9.04 -6.99 -9.99
CA ILE A 140 -10.41 -7.01 -9.47
C ILE A 140 -10.72 -8.38 -8.84
N MET A 141 -10.37 -9.48 -9.50
CA MET A 141 -10.58 -10.82 -8.97
C MET A 141 -9.80 -11.05 -7.67
N MET A 142 -8.50 -10.68 -7.65
CA MET A 142 -7.68 -10.79 -6.44
C MET A 142 -8.23 -9.94 -5.28
N SER A 143 -8.55 -8.67 -5.52
CA SER A 143 -9.08 -7.80 -4.48
C SER A 143 -10.49 -8.23 -4.04
N GLY A 144 -11.36 -8.62 -4.95
CA GLY A 144 -12.71 -9.08 -4.64
C GLY A 144 -12.73 -10.39 -3.86
N ILE A 145 -11.98 -11.40 -4.30
CA ILE A 145 -11.98 -12.71 -3.64
C ILE A 145 -11.20 -12.68 -2.32
N ILE A 146 -9.97 -12.17 -2.35
CA ILE A 146 -9.09 -12.24 -1.17
C ILE A 146 -9.52 -11.23 -0.11
N VAL A 147 -9.73 -9.98 -0.49
CA VAL A 147 -10.02 -8.91 0.47
C VAL A 147 -11.47 -8.93 0.93
N ALA A 148 -12.43 -9.21 0.04
CA ALA A 148 -13.84 -9.16 0.38
C ALA A 148 -14.40 -10.48 0.94
N LEU A 149 -13.81 -11.63 0.61
CA LEU A 149 -14.31 -12.94 1.06
C LEU A 149 -13.34 -13.64 2.02
N ILE A 150 -12.09 -13.87 1.60
CA ILE A 150 -11.15 -14.68 2.39
C ILE A 150 -10.74 -13.94 3.67
N PHE A 151 -10.41 -12.67 3.58
CA PHE A 151 -9.95 -11.90 4.73
C PHE A 151 -10.99 -11.78 5.84
N PRO A 152 -12.25 -11.37 5.60
CA PRO A 152 -13.26 -11.27 6.65
C PRO A 152 -13.73 -12.62 7.17
N MET A 153 -13.75 -13.67 6.35
CA MET A 153 -14.25 -14.99 6.76
C MET A 153 -13.24 -15.82 7.55
N LEU A 154 -11.96 -15.77 7.17
CA LEU A 154 -10.92 -16.63 7.74
C LEU A 154 -9.96 -15.88 8.66
N ILE A 155 -9.58 -14.67 8.33
CA ILE A 155 -8.53 -13.93 9.02
C ILE A 155 -9.11 -13.05 10.15
N MET A 156 -10.15 -12.27 9.87
CA MET A 156 -10.76 -11.37 10.86
C MET A 156 -11.24 -12.07 12.14
N PRO A 157 -11.88 -13.25 12.12
CA PRO A 157 -12.30 -13.93 13.35
C PRO A 157 -11.12 -14.38 14.22
N GLN A 158 -9.95 -14.62 13.62
CA GLN A 158 -8.73 -15.01 14.34
C GLN A 158 -7.94 -13.81 14.86
N LEU A 159 -8.03 -12.67 14.20
CA LEU A 159 -7.34 -11.45 14.61
C LEU A 159 -8.01 -10.79 15.82
N GLY A 160 -9.34 -10.74 15.85
CA GLY A 160 -10.10 -10.08 16.91
C GLY A 160 -9.60 -8.64 17.14
N VAL A 161 -9.49 -8.24 18.41
CA VAL A 161 -8.96 -6.94 18.85
C VAL A 161 -7.47 -7.04 19.29
N ASP A 162 -6.85 -8.20 19.09
CA ASP A 162 -5.46 -8.46 19.52
C ASP A 162 -4.45 -7.77 18.60
N ARG A 163 -3.88 -6.70 19.07
CA ARG A 163 -2.85 -5.90 18.37
C ARG A 163 -1.67 -6.74 17.88
N SER A 164 -1.19 -7.67 18.70
CA SER A 164 -0.04 -8.51 18.36
C SER A 164 -0.32 -9.40 17.15
N LYS A 165 -1.53 -9.96 17.07
CA LYS A 165 -1.97 -10.77 15.92
C LYS A 165 -2.06 -9.95 14.64
N TRP A 166 -2.56 -8.72 14.72
CA TRP A 166 -2.60 -7.80 13.59
C TRP A 166 -1.21 -7.49 13.05
N ILE A 167 -0.26 -7.13 13.93
CA ILE A 167 1.13 -6.85 13.56
C ILE A 167 1.75 -8.07 12.88
N THR A 168 1.61 -9.27 13.46
CA THR A 168 2.19 -10.50 12.94
C THR A 168 1.61 -10.86 11.57
N THR A 169 0.28 -10.83 11.42
CA THR A 169 -0.39 -11.19 10.17
C THR A 169 -0.03 -10.22 9.04
N MET A 170 0.00 -8.92 9.31
CA MET A 170 0.34 -7.92 8.33
C MET A 170 1.84 -7.92 7.98
N SER A 171 2.71 -8.25 8.92
CA SER A 171 4.14 -8.47 8.66
C SER A 171 4.36 -9.66 7.73
N ILE A 172 3.69 -10.78 7.98
CA ILE A 172 3.74 -11.97 7.11
C ILE A 172 3.24 -11.62 5.70
N LEU A 173 2.11 -10.92 5.60
CA LEU A 173 1.54 -10.50 4.32
C LEU A 173 2.50 -9.56 3.54
N SER A 174 3.16 -8.64 4.25
CA SER A 174 4.15 -7.75 3.67
C SER A 174 5.39 -8.51 3.16
N CYS A 175 5.85 -9.52 3.90
CA CYS A 175 6.96 -10.38 3.48
C CYS A 175 6.59 -11.26 2.27
N ILE A 176 5.38 -11.81 2.23
CA ILE A 176 4.89 -12.57 1.05
C ILE A 176 4.85 -11.66 -0.18
N CYS A 177 4.38 -10.43 -0.01
CA CYS A 177 4.35 -9.45 -1.09
C CYS A 177 5.77 -9.12 -1.61
N LEU A 178 6.76 -9.04 -0.71
CA LEU A 178 8.16 -8.84 -1.07
C LEU A 178 8.70 -10.01 -1.90
N LEU A 179 8.49 -11.25 -1.45
CA LEU A 179 8.96 -12.45 -2.14
C LEU A 179 8.36 -12.54 -3.55
N TYR A 180 7.06 -12.31 -3.68
CA TYR A 180 6.39 -12.33 -4.98
C TYR A 180 6.92 -11.25 -5.95
N THR A 181 7.28 -10.08 -5.43
CA THR A 181 7.82 -8.99 -6.27
C THR A 181 9.29 -9.24 -6.66
N SER A 182 10.03 -10.00 -5.85
CA SER A 182 11.44 -10.35 -6.13
C SER A 182 11.58 -11.34 -7.29
N ASP A 183 10.59 -12.20 -7.51
CA ASP A 183 10.61 -13.21 -8.58
C ASP A 183 10.12 -12.67 -9.94
N ALA A 184 9.63 -11.45 -10.00
CA ALA A 184 9.14 -10.80 -11.21
C ALA A 184 10.21 -9.90 -11.87
#